data_e8fbf40d005c8d3f4d34e8fde7a773c0
#
_entry.id   e8fbf40d005c8d3f4d34e8fde7a773c0
#
_cell.length_a   1.000
_cell.length_b   1.000
_cell.length_c   1.000
_cell.angle_alpha   90.00
_cell.angle_beta   90.00
_cell.angle_gamma   90.00
#
_symmetry.space_group_name_H-M   'P 1'
#
loop_
_entity.id
_entity.type
_entity.pdbx_description
1 polymer ?
#
loop_
_entity_poly.entity_id
_entity_poly.type
_entity_poly.pdbx_seq_one_letter_code
_entity_poly.pdbx_strand_id
1 'polypeptide(L)'
;MSNRDYLLKYAIEYLSKYSSSKKNLDRIIKSKIRRLSKDKKIRFELYKEIPYVFDKLEKNNLLSDNNYSFTKIQSLANQGKSKNFIKNYLYFKGVD
;
A
#
# COMPACT_ATOMS: atom_id res chain seq x y z
N MET A 1 -19.08 12.59 -1.95
CA MET A 1 -18.07 11.70 -1.32
C MET A 1 -16.95 12.57 -0.76
N SER A 2 -16.56 12.35 0.48
CA SER A 2 -15.46 13.10 1.08
C SER A 2 -14.12 12.66 0.49
N ASN A 3 -13.08 13.50 0.65
CA ASN A 3 -11.74 13.16 0.16
C ASN A 3 -11.22 11.87 0.78
N ARG A 4 -11.45 11.67 2.09
CA ARG A 4 -11.00 10.45 2.76
C ARG A 4 -11.73 9.21 2.24
N ASP A 5 -13.03 9.32 1.95
CA ASP A 5 -13.80 8.21 1.43
C ASP A 5 -13.35 7.85 0.01
N TYR A 6 -13.04 8.85 -0.80
CA TYR A 6 -12.50 8.63 -2.14
C TYR A 6 -11.17 7.89 -2.09
N LEU A 7 -10.25 8.35 -1.22
CA LEU A 7 -8.95 7.71 -1.09
C LEU A 7 -9.07 6.28 -0.53
N LEU A 8 -9.96 6.08 0.43
CA LEU A 8 -10.21 4.75 0.98
C LEU A 8 -10.74 3.80 -0.08
N LYS A 9 -11.70 4.25 -0.87
CA LYS A 9 -12.25 3.46 -1.97
C LYS A 9 -11.16 3.09 -2.98
N TYR A 10 -10.32 4.06 -3.35
CA TYR A 10 -9.22 3.82 -4.27
C TYR A 10 -8.25 2.77 -3.72
N ALA A 11 -7.90 2.87 -2.44
CA ALA A 11 -7.01 1.92 -1.80
C ALA A 11 -7.61 0.51 -1.77
N ILE A 12 -8.90 0.39 -1.44
CA ILE A 12 -9.59 -0.90 -1.42
C ILE A 12 -9.62 -1.52 -2.81
N GLU A 13 -9.92 -0.74 -3.83
CA GLU A 13 -9.93 -1.22 -5.22
C GLU A 13 -8.54 -1.69 -5.64
N TYR A 14 -7.49 -0.96 -5.27
CA TYR A 14 -6.12 -1.36 -5.56
C TYR A 14 -5.78 -2.69 -4.89
N LEU A 15 -6.10 -2.82 -3.60
CA LEU A 15 -5.80 -4.03 -2.82
C LEU A 15 -6.62 -5.24 -3.28
N SER A 16 -7.77 -5.02 -3.92
CA SER A 16 -8.55 -6.12 -4.48
C SER A 16 -7.87 -6.76 -5.69
N LYS A 17 -6.96 -6.03 -6.34
CA LYS A 17 -6.23 -6.49 -7.52
C LYS A 17 -4.80 -6.89 -7.21
N TYR A 18 -4.17 -6.22 -6.24
CA TYR A 18 -2.74 -6.37 -5.97
C TYR A 18 -2.47 -6.45 -4.48
N SER A 19 -1.67 -7.43 -4.05
CA SER A 19 -1.10 -7.42 -2.70
C SER A 19 -0.07 -6.30 -2.60
N SER A 20 -0.02 -5.63 -1.45
CA SER A 20 0.86 -4.49 -1.29
C SER A 20 1.32 -4.34 0.16
N SER A 21 2.56 -3.91 0.36
CA SER A 21 3.03 -3.44 1.66
C SER A 21 2.46 -2.05 1.95
N LYS A 22 2.48 -1.64 3.22
CA LYS A 22 2.07 -0.29 3.62
C LYS A 22 2.86 0.77 2.88
N LYS A 23 4.18 0.62 2.80
CA LYS A 23 5.07 1.59 2.17
C LYS A 23 4.76 1.73 0.68
N ASN A 24 4.52 0.62 0.01
CA ASN A 24 4.16 0.64 -1.40
C ASN A 24 2.80 1.30 -1.63
N LEU A 25 1.81 0.97 -0.79
CA LEU A 25 0.48 1.55 -0.90
C LEU A 25 0.50 3.05 -0.63
N ASP A 26 1.29 3.50 0.36
CA ASP A 26 1.48 4.93 0.62
C ASP A 26 1.98 5.64 -0.63
N ARG A 27 2.98 5.08 -1.30
CA ARG A 27 3.52 5.63 -2.54
C ARG A 27 2.47 5.67 -3.65
N ILE A 28 1.65 4.62 -3.78
CA ILE A 28 0.59 4.53 -4.78
C ILE A 28 -0.48 5.60 -4.52
N ILE A 29 -0.91 5.77 -3.27
CA ILE A 29 -1.91 6.77 -2.91
C ILE A 29 -1.36 8.18 -3.16
N LYS A 30 -0.13 8.45 -2.77
CA LYS A 30 0.51 9.75 -3.01
C LYS A 30 0.63 10.06 -4.50
N SER A 31 0.96 9.07 -5.30
CA SER A 31 1.02 9.21 -6.76
C SER A 31 -0.35 9.58 -7.32
N LYS A 32 -1.42 8.92 -6.83
CA LYS A 32 -2.78 9.25 -7.25
C LYS A 32 -3.15 10.69 -6.88
N ILE A 33 -2.78 11.13 -5.68
CA ILE A 33 -3.03 12.50 -5.23
C ILE A 33 -2.37 13.52 -6.16
N ARG A 34 -1.12 13.26 -6.56
CA ARG A 34 -0.41 14.14 -7.48
C ARG A 34 -1.09 14.22 -8.86
N ARG A 35 -1.73 13.12 -9.29
CA ARG A 35 -2.47 13.11 -10.54
C ARG A 35 -3.83 13.81 -10.44
N LEU A 36 -4.44 13.80 -9.25
CA LEU A 36 -5.75 14.42 -9.03
C LEU A 36 -5.69 15.93 -9.03
N SER A 37 -4.60 16.53 -8.54
CA SER A 37 -4.48 17.98 -8.46
C SER A 37 -3.03 18.41 -8.54
N LYS A 38 -2.81 19.56 -9.19
CA LYS A 38 -1.52 20.25 -9.20
C LYS A 38 -1.43 21.31 -8.12
N ASP A 39 -2.54 21.62 -7.44
CA ASP A 39 -2.59 22.63 -6.37
C ASP A 39 -2.00 22.05 -5.10
N LYS A 40 -0.99 22.74 -4.55
CA LYS A 40 -0.28 22.27 -3.36
C LYS A 40 -1.19 22.21 -2.13
N LYS A 41 -2.14 23.13 -1.99
CA LYS A 41 -3.09 23.15 -0.87
C LYS A 41 -4.00 21.93 -0.93
N ILE A 42 -4.52 21.62 -2.10
CA ILE A 42 -5.39 20.46 -2.29
C ILE A 42 -4.61 19.17 -2.03
N ARG A 43 -3.39 19.07 -2.54
CA ARG A 43 -2.52 17.91 -2.27
C ARG A 43 -2.29 17.74 -0.77
N PHE A 44 -2.00 18.82 -0.08
CA PHE A 44 -1.72 18.78 1.37
C PHE A 44 -2.94 18.28 2.15
N GLU A 45 -4.13 18.77 1.78
CA GLU A 45 -5.37 18.30 2.40
C GLU A 45 -5.61 16.81 2.18
N LEU A 46 -5.32 16.33 0.97
CA LEU A 46 -5.45 14.90 0.65
C LEU A 46 -4.40 14.06 1.39
N TYR A 47 -3.17 14.54 1.49
CA TYR A 47 -2.13 13.84 2.24
C TYR A 47 -2.50 13.65 3.71
N LYS A 48 -3.18 14.62 4.30
CA LYS A 48 -3.63 14.52 5.70
C LYS A 48 -4.61 13.38 5.93
N GLU A 49 -5.31 12.94 4.90
CA GLU A 49 -6.30 11.87 5.03
C GLU A 49 -5.69 10.47 4.92
N ILE A 50 -4.41 10.36 4.54
CA ILE A 50 -3.76 9.05 4.38
C ILE A 50 -3.74 8.24 5.68
N PRO A 51 -3.42 8.81 6.86
CA PRO A 51 -3.47 8.04 8.11
C PRO A 51 -4.83 7.44 8.40
N TYR A 52 -5.92 8.14 8.09
CA TYR A 52 -7.28 7.62 8.24
C TYR A 52 -7.49 6.40 7.34
N VAL A 53 -7.02 6.48 6.09
CA VAL A 53 -7.16 5.37 5.14
C VAL A 53 -6.44 4.12 5.65
N PHE A 54 -5.19 4.28 6.10
CA PHE A 54 -4.43 3.15 6.64
C PHE A 54 -5.05 2.57 7.90
N ASP A 55 -5.57 3.42 8.79
CA ASP A 55 -6.22 2.96 10.01
C ASP A 55 -7.44 2.09 9.67
N LYS A 56 -8.26 2.52 8.73
CA LYS A 56 -9.43 1.74 8.29
C LYS A 56 -9.04 0.44 7.63
N LEU A 57 -8.00 0.46 6.79
CA LEU A 57 -7.54 -0.76 6.11
C LEU A 57 -7.02 -1.79 7.11
N GLU A 58 -6.25 -1.34 8.10
CA GLU A 58 -5.70 -2.24 9.13
C GLU A 58 -6.79 -2.81 10.04
N LYS A 59 -7.76 -1.98 10.46
CA LYS A 59 -8.86 -2.42 11.31
C LYS A 59 -9.74 -3.47 10.64
N ASN A 60 -9.83 -3.41 9.31
CA ASN A 60 -10.63 -4.37 8.54
C ASN A 60 -9.80 -5.51 7.95
N ASN A 61 -8.54 -5.65 8.38
CA ASN A 61 -7.62 -6.70 7.92
C ASN A 61 -7.41 -6.70 6.40
N LEU A 62 -7.53 -5.54 5.77
CA LEU A 62 -7.31 -5.39 4.33
C LEU A 62 -5.85 -5.10 3.99
N LEU A 63 -5.06 -4.70 4.97
CA LEU A 63 -3.65 -4.36 4.78
C LEU A 63 -2.85 -4.87 5.97
N SER A 64 -1.83 -5.69 5.69
CA SER A 64 -0.92 -6.19 6.70
C SER A 64 0.41 -6.54 6.04
N ASP A 65 1.51 -5.96 6.53
CA ASP A 65 2.84 -6.30 6.05
C ASP A 65 3.17 -7.77 6.31
N ASN A 66 2.68 -8.32 7.41
CA ASN A 66 2.91 -9.73 7.75
C ASN A 66 2.24 -10.66 6.72
N ASN A 67 0.98 -10.38 6.36
CA ASN A 67 0.29 -11.17 5.35
C ASN A 67 0.96 -11.03 3.98
N TYR A 68 1.37 -9.83 3.61
CA TYR A 68 2.09 -9.60 2.35
C TYR A 68 3.39 -10.38 2.33
N SER A 69 4.20 -10.29 3.39
CA SER A 69 5.48 -10.98 3.49
C SER A 69 5.32 -12.49 3.40
N PHE A 70 4.35 -13.04 4.13
CA PHE A 70 4.11 -14.49 4.13
C PHE A 70 3.75 -14.98 2.73
N THR A 71 2.82 -14.31 2.06
CA THR A 71 2.39 -14.68 0.71
C THR A 71 3.55 -14.61 -0.28
N LYS A 72 4.35 -13.54 -0.23
CA LYS A 72 5.48 -13.37 -1.13
C LYS A 72 6.59 -14.36 -0.87
N ILE A 73 6.88 -14.67 0.39
CA ILE A 73 7.88 -15.67 0.76
C ILE A 73 7.50 -17.03 0.19
N GLN A 74 6.23 -17.44 0.33
CA GLN A 74 5.77 -18.69 -0.24
C GLN A 74 5.90 -18.72 -1.77
N SER A 75 5.49 -17.62 -2.42
CA SER A 75 5.57 -17.52 -3.88
C SER A 75 7.00 -17.61 -4.38
N LEU A 76 7.92 -16.87 -3.77
CA LEU A 76 9.32 -16.87 -4.17
C LEU A 76 10.00 -18.20 -3.86
N ALA A 77 9.67 -18.82 -2.71
CA ALA A 77 10.21 -20.15 -2.36
C ALA A 77 9.74 -21.20 -3.38
N ASN A 78 8.49 -21.13 -3.81
CA ASN A 78 7.95 -22.04 -4.84
C ASN A 78 8.64 -21.85 -6.19
N GLN A 79 9.19 -20.66 -6.46
CA GLN A 79 9.97 -20.38 -7.66
C GLN A 79 11.44 -20.77 -7.53
N GLY A 80 11.83 -21.34 -6.38
CA GLY A 80 13.21 -21.76 -6.15
C GLY A 80 14.17 -20.65 -5.81
N LYS A 81 13.67 -19.51 -5.31
CA LYS A 81 14.51 -18.38 -4.95
C LYS A 81 15.20 -18.59 -3.59
N SER A 82 16.43 -18.09 -3.44
CA SER A 82 17.19 -18.21 -2.21
C SER A 82 16.61 -17.31 -1.11
N LYS A 83 16.95 -17.61 0.15
CA LYS A 83 16.55 -16.78 1.30
C LYS A 83 17.05 -15.34 1.18
N ASN A 84 18.28 -15.15 0.69
CA ASN A 84 18.84 -13.81 0.50
C ASN A 84 18.09 -13.04 -0.57
N PHE A 85 17.72 -13.70 -1.67
CA PHE A 85 16.91 -13.08 -2.70
C PHE A 85 15.57 -12.62 -2.13
N ILE A 86 14.89 -13.49 -1.38
CA ILE A 86 13.58 -13.18 -0.79
C ILE A 86 13.70 -11.98 0.16
N LYS A 87 14.72 -12.00 1.04
CA LYS A 87 14.96 -10.92 1.98
C LYS A 87 15.17 -9.58 1.27
N ASN A 88 16.00 -9.55 0.24
CA ASN A 88 16.25 -8.34 -0.54
C ASN A 88 15.01 -7.87 -1.29
N TYR A 89 14.22 -8.79 -1.85
CA TYR A 89 12.98 -8.46 -2.52
C TYR A 89 12.03 -7.73 -1.58
N LEU A 90 11.82 -8.28 -0.37
CA LEU A 90 10.92 -7.67 0.62
C LEU A 90 11.44 -6.30 1.07
N TYR A 91 12.75 -6.15 1.22
CA TYR A 91 13.36 -4.88 1.58
C TYR A 91 13.03 -3.81 0.53
N PHE A 92 13.19 -4.13 -0.76
CA PHE A 92 12.86 -3.19 -1.84
C PHE A 92 11.38 -2.85 -1.87
N LYS A 93 10.51 -3.77 -1.45
CA LYS A 93 9.06 -3.52 -1.39
C LYS A 93 8.64 -2.78 -0.12
N GLY A 94 9.59 -2.47 0.76
CA GLY A 94 9.33 -1.70 1.97
C GLY A 94 8.74 -2.51 3.13
N VAL A 95 8.99 -3.81 3.14
CA VAL A 95 8.61 -4.69 4.24
C VAL A 95 9.87 -4.98 5.06
N ASP A 96 9.81 -4.74 6.36
CA ASP A 96 10.91 -4.98 7.29
C ASP A 96 11.04 -6.44 7.68
#